data_52faa0beda8258b328b010ca97dda201
#
_entry.id   52faa0beda8258b328b010ca97dda201
#
_cell.length_a   1.000
_cell.length_b   1.000
_cell.length_c   1.000
_cell.angle_alpha   90.00
_cell.angle_beta   90.00
_cell.angle_gamma   90.00
#
_symmetry.space_group_name_H-M   'P 1'
#
loop_
_entity.id
_entity.type
_entity.pdbx_description
1 polymer ?
#
loop_
_entity_poly.entity_id
_entity_poly.type
_entity_poly.pdbx_seq_one_letter_code
_entity_poly.pdbx_strand_id
1 'polypeptide(L)' 'NLSARRDGSTDKLSWSGVREGGVRYQVLRDDRVIATVSGTSYEVEHTDGARYYVRAIDGSENYSASTGAVQA' A
#
# COMPACT_ATOMS: atom_id res chain seq x y z
N ASN A 1 5.40 -0.50 8.29
CA ASN A 1 5.07 0.91 8.58
C ASN A 1 4.56 1.61 7.34
N LEU A 2 3.27 1.76 7.25
CA LEU A 2 2.63 2.52 6.17
C LEU A 2 2.36 3.94 6.65
N SER A 3 2.71 4.91 5.84
CA SER A 3 2.30 6.30 6.04
C SER A 3 1.60 6.81 4.80
N ALA A 4 0.65 7.71 5.02
CA ALA A 4 -0.09 8.36 3.96
C ALA A 4 -0.01 9.86 4.13
N ARG A 5 0.16 10.58 3.03
CA ARG A 5 0.25 12.02 3.03
C ARG A 5 -0.56 12.57 1.86
N ARG A 6 -1.40 13.53 2.15
CA ARG A 6 -2.13 14.24 1.11
C ARG A 6 -1.27 15.36 0.52
N ASP A 7 -1.22 15.43 -0.79
CA ASP A 7 -0.56 16.50 -1.53
C ASP A 7 -1.51 17.01 -2.62
N GLY A 8 -2.23 18.08 -2.32
CA GLY A 8 -3.27 18.58 -3.22
C GLY A 8 -4.39 17.56 -3.37
N SER A 9 -4.60 17.05 -4.58
CA SER A 9 -5.62 16.04 -4.89
C SER A 9 -5.04 14.62 -4.94
N THR A 10 -3.80 14.42 -4.48
CA THR A 10 -3.11 13.13 -4.53
C THR A 10 -2.77 12.67 -3.14
N ASP A 11 -3.02 11.40 -2.86
CA ASP A 11 -2.54 10.73 -1.65
C ASP A 11 -1.26 9.99 -1.97
N LYS A 12 -0.21 10.30 -1.23
CA LYS A 12 1.10 9.66 -1.36
C LYS A 12 1.27 8.64 -0.25
N LEU A 13 1.44 7.38 -0.63
CA LEU A 13 1.62 6.27 0.29
C LEU A 13 3.08 5.83 0.25
N SER A 14 3.63 5.53 1.42
CA SER A 14 4.96 4.96 1.52
C SER A 14 5.03 3.97 2.67
N TRP A 15 5.89 2.97 2.53
CA TRP A 15 6.03 1.91 3.53
C TRP A 15 7.44 1.35 3.50
N SER A 16 7.77 0.58 4.54
CA SER A 16 9.04 -0.12 4.60
C SER A 16 8.92 -1.45 3.88
N GLY A 17 9.86 -1.71 2.98
CA GLY A 17 9.88 -2.97 2.25
C GLY A 17 10.49 -4.12 3.05
N VAL A 18 10.24 -5.34 2.58
CA VAL A 18 10.95 -6.52 3.05
C VAL A 18 12.15 -6.79 2.14
N ARG A 19 13.18 -7.44 2.68
CA ARG A 19 14.44 -7.66 1.95
C ARG A 19 14.45 -8.90 1.08
N GLU A 20 13.34 -9.55 0.91
CA GLU A 20 13.26 -10.76 0.09
C GLU A 20 13.09 -10.40 -1.37
N GLY A 21 13.82 -11.06 -2.24
CA GLY A 21 13.64 -10.91 -3.68
C GLY A 21 12.31 -11.48 -4.16
N GLY A 22 11.75 -10.90 -5.21
CA GLY A 22 10.50 -11.37 -5.81
C GLY A 22 9.25 -10.98 -5.06
N VAL A 23 9.35 -10.17 -4.02
CA VAL A 23 8.19 -9.69 -3.28
C VAL A 23 7.55 -8.50 -3.98
N ARG A 24 6.25 -8.51 -4.05
CA ARG A 24 5.45 -7.38 -4.51
C ARG A 24 4.55 -6.91 -3.38
N TYR A 25 4.01 -5.73 -3.52
CA TYR A 25 3.13 -5.14 -2.52
C TYR A 25 1.78 -4.87 -3.14
N GLN A 26 0.73 -5.27 -2.44
CA GLN A 26 -0.62 -4.90 -2.82
C GLN A 26 -1.06 -3.71 -1.99
N VAL A 27 -1.53 -2.68 -2.66
CA VAL A 27 -2.12 -1.50 -2.03
C VAL A 27 -3.63 -1.70 -2.05
N LEU A 28 -4.23 -1.60 -0.87
CA LEU A 28 -5.67 -1.78 -0.72
C LEU A 28 -6.30 -0.47 -0.25
N ARG A 29 -7.45 -0.17 -0.78
CA ARG A 29 -8.29 0.95 -0.35
C ARG A 29 -9.67 0.41 -0.01
N ASP A 30 -10.11 0.62 1.24
CA ASP A 30 -11.41 0.14 1.71
C ASP A 30 -11.64 -1.35 1.41
N ASP A 31 -10.63 -2.17 1.71
CA ASP A 31 -10.62 -3.63 1.51
C ASP A 31 -10.58 -4.09 0.05
N ARG A 32 -10.27 -3.19 -0.89
CA ARG A 32 -10.10 -3.54 -2.29
C ARG A 32 -8.66 -3.34 -2.73
N VAL A 33 -8.11 -4.30 -3.45
CA VAL A 33 -6.79 -4.14 -4.07
C VAL A 33 -6.93 -3.15 -5.22
N ILE A 34 -6.22 -2.02 -5.11
CA ILE A 34 -6.24 -0.99 -6.14
C ILE A 34 -4.97 -1.00 -6.99
N ALA A 35 -3.91 -1.61 -6.49
CA ALA A 35 -2.65 -1.71 -7.24
C ALA A 35 -1.78 -2.82 -6.66
N THR A 36 -0.91 -3.36 -7.52
CA THR A 36 0.17 -4.26 -7.12
C THR A 36 1.46 -3.68 -7.66
N VAL A 37 2.40 -3.39 -6.77
CA VAL A 37 3.63 -2.69 -7.11
C VAL A 37 4.84 -3.42 -6.53
N SER A 38 6.00 -3.21 -7.11
CA SER A 38 7.25 -3.79 -6.61
C SER A 38 8.05 -2.82 -5.74
N GLY A 39 7.69 -1.54 -5.74
CA GLY A 39 8.34 -0.52 -4.93
C GLY A 39 7.71 -0.35 -3.57
N THR A 40 8.15 0.66 -2.84
CA THR A 40 7.69 0.94 -1.48
C THR A 40 6.90 2.24 -1.39
N SER A 41 6.40 2.73 -2.52
CA SER A 41 5.57 3.92 -2.56
C SER A 41 4.55 3.84 -3.68
N TYR A 42 3.45 4.53 -3.52
CA TYR A 42 2.40 4.60 -4.53
C TYR A 42 1.62 5.89 -4.37
N GLU A 43 1.21 6.47 -5.47
CA GLU A 43 0.39 7.67 -5.47
C GLU A 43 -0.98 7.33 -6.05
N VAL A 44 -2.02 7.86 -5.41
CA VAL A 44 -3.39 7.60 -5.80
C VAL A 44 -4.20 8.89 -5.65
N GLU A 45 -5.22 9.06 -6.47
CA GLU A 45 -6.14 10.19 -6.35
C GLU A 45 -6.79 10.20 -4.97
N HIS A 46 -6.83 11.37 -4.34
CA HIS A 46 -7.41 11.52 -3.00
C HIS A 46 -8.90 11.19 -3.01
N THR A 47 -9.32 10.39 -2.04
CA THR A 47 -10.72 10.07 -1.78
C THR A 47 -10.99 10.31 -0.29
N ASP A 48 -12.00 11.13 0.01
CA ASP A 48 -12.34 11.45 1.39
C ASP A 48 -12.74 10.19 2.16
N GLY A 49 -12.16 10.03 3.34
CA GLY A 49 -12.47 8.90 4.21
C GLY A 49 -11.87 7.57 3.78
N ALA A 50 -11.08 7.54 2.71
CA ALA A 50 -10.46 6.30 2.25
C ALA A 50 -9.43 5.80 3.26
N ARG A 51 -9.43 4.50 3.49
CA ARG A 51 -8.45 3.82 4.34
C ARG A 51 -7.55 2.97 3.48
N TYR A 52 -6.26 3.10 3.71
CA TYR A 52 -5.25 2.41 2.92
C TYR A 52 -4.53 1.37 3.75
N TYR A 53 -4.24 0.23 3.13
CA TYR A 53 -3.44 -0.85 3.69
C TYR A 53 -2.42 -1.28 2.65
N VAL A 54 -1.33 -1.85 3.11
CA VAL A 54 -0.36 -2.50 2.23
C VAL A 54 -0.03 -3.87 2.80
N ARG A 55 0.05 -4.87 1.92
CA ARG A 55 0.52 -6.19 2.28
C ARG A 55 1.52 -6.68 1.24
N ALA A 56 2.47 -7.48 1.68
CA ALA A 56 3.43 -8.09 0.78
C ALA A 56 2.90 -9.42 0.24
N ILE A 57 3.22 -9.71 -1.00
CA ILE A 57 2.91 -10.99 -1.64
C ILE A 57 4.19 -11.52 -2.25
N ASP A 58 4.52 -12.79 -1.99
CA ASP A 58 5.70 -13.41 -2.56
C ASP A 58 5.38 -14.11 -3.90
N GLY A 59 6.39 -14.70 -4.54
CA GLY A 59 6.21 -15.37 -5.82
C GLY A 59 5.35 -16.64 -5.76
N SER A 60 5.05 -17.13 -4.57
CA SER A 60 4.17 -18.29 -4.34
C SER A 60 2.77 -17.89 -3.89
N GLU A 61 2.43 -16.60 -4.03
CA GLU A 61 1.14 -16.04 -3.63
C GLU A 61 0.85 -16.13 -2.13
N ASN A 62 1.88 -16.15 -1.29
CA ASN A 62 1.72 -16.06 0.15
C ASN A 62 1.67 -14.59 0.56
N TYR A 63 0.67 -14.24 1.33
CA TYR A 63 0.45 -12.86 1.77
C TYR A 63 0.99 -12.67 3.19
N SER A 64 1.66 -11.55 3.39
CA SER A 64 1.98 -11.12 4.75
C SER A 64 0.74 -10.53 5.42
N ALA A 65 0.82 -10.33 6.74
CA ALA A 65 -0.18 -9.52 7.41
C ALA A 65 -0.16 -8.11 6.80
N SER A 66 -1.33 -7.53 6.64
CA SER A 66 -1.43 -6.15 6.16
C SER A 66 -0.96 -5.18 7.23
N THR A 67 -0.53 -4.00 6.79
CA THR A 67 -0.26 -2.89 7.71
C THR A 67 -1.55 -2.45 8.39
N GLY A 68 -1.42 -1.65 9.45
CA GLY A 68 -2.57 -0.95 10.00
C GLY A 68 -3.15 0.01 8.97
N ALA A 69 -4.44 0.29 9.08
CA ALA A 69 -5.10 1.25 8.21
C ALA A 69 -4.61 2.66 8.45
N VAL A 70 -4.42 3.43 7.38
CA VAL A 70 -4.07 4.84 7.45
C VAL A 70 -5.01 5.65 6.57
N GLN A 71 -5.20 6.90 6.94
CA GLN A 71 -5.93 7.88 6.14
C GLN A 71 -4.99 9.03 5.77
N ALA A 72 -5.13 9.52 4.58
CA ALA A 72 -4.35 10.67 4.13
C ALA A 72 -5.02 12.00 4.52
#